data_e7d70180a1cc92b4796c289929d3e9ac
#
_entry.id   e7d70180a1cc92b4796c289929d3e9ac
#
_cell.length_a   1.000
_cell.length_b   1.000
_cell.length_c   1.000
_cell.angle_alpha   90.00
_cell.angle_beta   90.00
_cell.angle_gamma   90.00
#
_symmetry.space_group_name_H-M   'P 1'
#
loop_
_entity.id
_entity.type
_entity.pdbx_description
1 polymer ?
#
loop_
_entity_poly.entity_id
_entity_poly.type
_entity_poly.pdbx_seq_one_letter_code
_entity_poly.pdbx_strand_id
1 'polypeptide(L)'
;MTCLSVNINKIATLRNARGANNPDVEKVATDCEVFGAQGITVHPRPDERHIRRSDVLALRSRLRTEFNIEGYPDERFMDLVLRVRPEQVTLVPDAPDAITSTGGWDVK
;
A
#
# COMPACT_ATOMS: atom_id res chain seq x y z
N MET A 1 14.31 2.06 -18.61
CA MET A 1 14.19 3.18 -17.65
C MET A 1 13.57 2.69 -16.36
N THR A 2 14.18 3.03 -15.23
CA THR A 2 13.71 2.59 -13.92
C THR A 2 12.63 3.54 -13.43
N CYS A 3 11.47 2.98 -13.05
CA CYS A 3 10.38 3.76 -12.45
C CYS A 3 10.56 3.80 -10.93
N LEU A 4 10.43 5.00 -10.35
CA LEU A 4 10.51 5.17 -8.92
C LEU A 4 9.11 5.07 -8.32
N SER A 5 8.88 4.00 -7.55
CA SER A 5 7.65 3.83 -6.77
C SER A 5 7.98 4.05 -5.30
N VAL A 6 7.23 4.92 -4.64
CA VAL A 6 7.47 5.28 -3.25
C VAL A 6 6.50 4.53 -2.35
N ASN A 7 7.04 3.84 -1.33
CA ASN A 7 6.25 3.12 -0.34
C ASN A 7 5.92 4.07 0.82
N ILE A 8 4.64 4.22 1.12
CA ILE A 8 4.15 5.15 2.14
C ILE A 8 3.60 4.45 3.39
N ASN A 9 3.89 3.17 3.57
CA ASN A 9 3.40 2.42 4.75
C ASN A 9 3.83 3.07 6.07
N LYS A 10 5.07 3.55 6.16
CA LYS A 10 5.59 4.18 7.39
C LYS A 10 4.86 5.46 7.76
N ILE A 11 4.39 6.20 6.76
CA ILE A 11 3.60 7.41 7.00
C ILE A 11 2.28 7.04 7.68
N ALA A 12 1.65 5.97 7.22
CA ALA A 12 0.42 5.47 7.84
C ALA A 12 0.68 4.95 9.26
N THR A 13 1.84 4.33 9.51
CA THR A 13 2.23 3.89 10.84
C THR A 13 2.31 5.08 11.81
N LEU A 14 2.93 6.18 11.38
CA LEU A 14 3.03 7.38 12.19
C LEU A 14 1.66 7.98 12.48
N ARG A 15 0.79 8.06 11.47
CA ARG A 15 -0.57 8.54 11.64
C ARG A 15 -1.32 7.70 12.68
N ASN A 16 -1.24 6.38 12.57
CA ASN A 16 -1.97 5.48 13.46
C ASN A 16 -1.47 5.61 14.90
N ALA A 17 -0.16 5.80 15.09
CA ALA A 17 0.42 5.99 16.42
C ALA A 17 -0.06 7.28 17.07
N ARG A 18 -0.34 8.31 16.27
CA ARG A 18 -0.82 9.61 16.80
C ARG A 18 -2.32 9.65 17.03
N GLY A 19 -3.08 8.71 16.43
CA GLY A 19 -4.52 8.63 16.62
C GLY A 19 -5.36 9.65 15.88
N ALA A 20 -4.73 10.55 15.11
CA ALA A 20 -5.41 11.53 14.27
C ALA A 20 -4.99 11.33 12.81
N ASN A 21 -5.38 12.22 11.90
CA ASN A 21 -4.95 12.13 10.50
C ASN A 21 -3.67 12.96 10.26
N ASN A 22 -2.66 12.74 11.09
CA ASN A 22 -1.41 13.48 11.00
C ASN A 22 -0.23 12.51 11.24
N PRO A 23 0.66 12.28 10.26
CA PRO A 23 0.63 12.89 8.93
C PRO A 23 -0.52 12.38 8.06
N ASP A 24 -0.98 13.22 7.14
CA ASP A 24 -2.04 12.88 6.20
C ASP A 24 -1.46 12.01 5.07
N VAL A 25 -1.87 10.76 5.03
CA VAL A 25 -1.34 9.77 4.07
C VAL A 25 -1.62 10.19 2.63
N GLU A 26 -2.82 10.67 2.35
CA GLU A 26 -3.19 11.10 0.99
C GLU A 26 -2.36 12.30 0.54
N LYS A 27 -2.17 13.27 1.43
CA LYS A 27 -1.37 14.45 1.11
C LYS A 27 0.08 14.09 0.83
N VAL A 28 0.66 13.21 1.65
CA VAL A 28 2.05 12.78 1.46
C VAL A 28 2.19 12.05 0.13
N ALA A 29 1.23 11.19 -0.23
CA ALA A 29 1.26 10.46 -1.49
C ALA A 29 1.21 11.42 -2.68
N THR A 30 0.30 12.39 -2.66
CA THR A 30 0.19 13.36 -3.76
C THR A 30 1.40 14.28 -3.82
N ASP A 31 1.98 14.64 -2.67
CA ASP A 31 3.23 15.42 -2.62
C ASP A 31 4.38 14.64 -3.24
N CYS A 32 4.48 13.33 -3.00
CA CYS A 32 5.49 12.49 -3.63
C CYS A 32 5.37 12.52 -5.15
N GLU A 33 4.16 12.49 -5.68
CA GLU A 33 3.92 12.60 -7.12
C GLU A 33 4.41 13.95 -7.68
N VAL A 34 4.12 15.03 -6.95
CA VAL A 34 4.59 16.37 -7.32
C VAL A 34 6.11 16.44 -7.37
N PHE A 35 6.80 15.74 -6.44
CA PHE A 35 8.25 15.73 -6.38
C PHE A 35 8.90 14.72 -7.33
N GLY A 36 8.11 14.03 -8.17
CA GLY A 36 8.67 13.20 -9.23
C GLY A 36 8.52 11.70 -9.05
N ALA A 37 7.80 11.23 -8.03
CA ALA A 37 7.51 9.80 -7.91
C ALA A 37 6.69 9.34 -9.11
N GLN A 38 7.05 8.19 -9.66
CA GLN A 38 6.37 7.60 -10.82
C GLN A 38 5.32 6.57 -10.42
N GLY A 39 5.25 6.27 -9.14
CA GLY A 39 4.25 5.37 -8.59
C GLY A 39 4.21 5.46 -7.07
N ILE A 40 3.13 4.96 -6.50
CA ILE A 40 2.94 4.89 -5.05
C ILE A 40 2.64 3.44 -4.70
N THR A 41 3.33 2.92 -3.69
CA THR A 41 3.17 1.54 -3.24
C THR A 41 2.63 1.52 -1.81
N VAL A 42 1.61 0.69 -1.58
CA VAL A 42 1.03 0.50 -0.27
C VAL A 42 0.83 -0.99 0.01
N HIS A 43 0.87 -1.37 1.29
CA HIS A 43 0.61 -2.73 1.72
C HIS A 43 -0.50 -2.72 2.78
N PRO A 44 -1.77 -2.82 2.39
CA PRO A 44 -2.88 -2.85 3.34
C PRO A 44 -2.99 -4.23 4.00
N ARG A 45 -2.34 -4.39 5.16
CA ARG A 45 -2.41 -5.65 5.90
C ARG A 45 -3.82 -5.83 6.49
N PRO A 46 -4.26 -7.10 6.68
CA PRO A 46 -5.57 -7.35 7.29
C PRO A 46 -5.74 -6.76 8.69
N ASP A 47 -4.64 -6.65 9.45
CA ASP A 47 -4.66 -6.06 10.79
C ASP A 47 -4.65 -4.52 10.78
N GLU A 48 -4.48 -3.92 9.60
CA GLU A 48 -4.47 -2.47 9.40
C GLU A 48 -3.48 -1.73 10.30
N ARG A 49 -2.31 -2.35 10.56
CA ARG A 49 -1.30 -1.73 11.44
C ARG A 49 -0.70 -0.45 10.86
N HIS A 50 -0.79 -0.28 9.55
CA HIS A 50 -0.37 0.96 8.88
C HIS A 50 -1.42 1.37 7.84
N ILE A 51 -1.28 1.01 6.58
CA ILE A 51 -2.28 1.34 5.55
C ILE A 51 -3.59 0.60 5.85
N ARG A 52 -4.69 1.35 5.86
CA ARG A 52 -6.03 0.81 6.07
C ARG A 52 -6.72 0.62 4.72
N ARG A 53 -7.76 -0.21 4.69
CA ARG A 53 -8.57 -0.40 3.48
C ARG A 53 -9.15 0.94 2.99
N SER A 54 -9.60 1.79 3.91
CA SER A 54 -10.12 3.12 3.57
C SER A 54 -9.06 4.01 2.92
N ASP A 55 -7.78 3.87 3.33
CA ASP A 55 -6.69 4.61 2.70
C ASP A 55 -6.54 4.23 1.24
N VAL A 56 -6.62 2.93 0.94
CA VAL A 56 -6.46 2.42 -0.44
C VAL A 56 -7.55 2.99 -1.33
N LEU A 57 -8.79 2.96 -0.85
CA LEU A 57 -9.93 3.47 -1.61
C LEU A 57 -9.81 4.98 -1.86
N ALA A 58 -9.38 5.73 -0.85
CA ALA A 58 -9.19 7.17 -0.97
C ALA A 58 -8.04 7.50 -1.92
N LEU A 59 -6.92 6.80 -1.80
CA LEU A 59 -5.75 7.02 -2.65
C LEU A 59 -6.07 6.76 -4.12
N ARG A 60 -6.88 5.75 -4.42
CA ARG A 60 -7.21 5.41 -5.81
C ARG A 60 -7.78 6.60 -6.57
N SER A 61 -8.62 7.40 -5.92
CA SER A 61 -9.26 8.54 -6.57
C SER A 61 -8.34 9.77 -6.66
N ARG A 62 -7.24 9.79 -5.91
CA ARG A 62 -6.36 10.96 -5.84
C ARG A 62 -5.04 10.81 -6.59
N LEU A 63 -4.55 9.57 -6.75
CA LEU A 63 -3.25 9.34 -7.38
C LEU A 63 -3.36 9.44 -8.90
N ARG A 64 -2.33 10.02 -9.52
CA ARG A 64 -2.22 10.19 -10.97
C ARG A 64 -1.17 9.26 -11.56
N THR A 65 -0.25 8.77 -10.75
CA THR A 65 0.82 7.86 -11.16
C THR A 65 0.40 6.40 -10.95
N GLU A 66 1.31 5.47 -11.20
CA GLU A 66 1.01 4.05 -11.02
C GLU A 66 0.76 3.73 -9.54
N PHE A 67 -0.33 3.06 -9.28
CA PHE A 67 -0.68 2.61 -7.93
C PHE A 67 -0.37 1.11 -7.83
N ASN A 68 0.55 0.75 -6.94
CA ASN A 68 0.92 -0.62 -6.67
C ASN A 68 0.43 -1.03 -5.29
N ILE A 69 -0.36 -2.10 -5.24
CA ILE A 69 -0.85 -2.63 -3.97
C ILE A 69 -0.16 -3.96 -3.71
N GLU A 70 0.54 -4.05 -2.57
CA GLU A 70 1.18 -5.28 -2.11
C GLU A 70 0.28 -5.99 -1.13
N GLY A 71 0.27 -7.32 -1.16
CA GLY A 71 -0.50 -8.07 -0.19
C GLY A 71 -0.38 -9.58 -0.36
N TYR A 72 -0.78 -10.29 0.69
CA TYR A 72 -0.90 -11.73 0.67
C TYR A 72 -2.18 -12.09 -0.07
N PRO A 73 -2.15 -13.06 -1.00
CA PRO A 73 -3.28 -13.34 -1.90
C PRO A 73 -4.42 -14.13 -1.21
N ASP A 74 -4.97 -13.55 -0.16
CA ASP A 74 -6.18 -14.10 0.47
C ASP A 74 -7.43 -13.48 -0.17
N GLU A 75 -8.60 -13.95 0.27
CA GLU A 75 -9.86 -13.53 -0.33
C GLU A 75 -10.11 -12.04 -0.15
N ARG A 76 -9.82 -11.49 1.03
CA ARG A 76 -10.02 -10.06 1.31
C ARG A 76 -9.14 -9.18 0.43
N PHE A 77 -7.89 -9.59 0.24
CA PHE A 77 -6.95 -8.85 -0.60
C PHE A 77 -7.39 -8.88 -2.06
N MET A 78 -7.76 -10.05 -2.55
CA MET A 78 -8.21 -10.18 -3.94
C MET A 78 -9.47 -9.37 -4.21
N ASP A 79 -10.41 -9.33 -3.25
CA ASP A 79 -11.61 -8.52 -3.37
C ASP A 79 -11.27 -7.02 -3.43
N LEU A 80 -10.35 -6.58 -2.59
CA LEU A 80 -9.90 -5.19 -2.61
C LEU A 80 -9.25 -4.81 -3.95
N VAL A 81 -8.38 -5.67 -4.47
CA VAL A 81 -7.70 -5.44 -5.74
C VAL A 81 -8.70 -5.33 -6.89
N LEU A 82 -9.69 -6.22 -6.91
CA LEU A 82 -10.71 -6.21 -7.97
C LEU A 82 -11.56 -4.94 -7.91
N ARG A 83 -11.79 -4.42 -6.71
CA ARG A 83 -12.55 -3.19 -6.52
C ARG A 83 -11.74 -1.95 -6.91
N VAL A 84 -10.47 -1.90 -6.51
CA VAL A 84 -9.61 -0.72 -6.71
C VAL A 84 -9.05 -0.66 -8.12
N ARG A 85 -8.72 -1.80 -8.70
CA ARG A 85 -8.09 -1.92 -10.03
C ARG A 85 -6.83 -1.08 -10.14
N PRO A 86 -5.81 -1.36 -9.30
CA PRO A 86 -4.54 -0.63 -9.39
C PRO A 86 -3.80 -1.01 -10.68
N GLU A 87 -2.84 -0.20 -11.06
CA GLU A 87 -2.00 -0.46 -12.23
C GLU A 87 -1.10 -1.67 -11.99
N GLN A 88 -0.73 -1.95 -10.74
CA GLN A 88 0.15 -3.07 -10.40
C GLN A 88 -0.26 -3.71 -9.08
N VAL A 89 -0.08 -5.03 -8.99
CA VAL A 89 -0.29 -5.79 -7.76
C VAL A 89 0.96 -6.62 -7.51
N THR A 90 1.48 -6.55 -6.28
CA THR A 90 2.63 -7.35 -5.87
C THR A 90 2.18 -8.33 -4.79
N LEU A 91 2.30 -9.62 -5.07
CA LEU A 91 1.91 -10.64 -4.10
C LEU A 91 3.04 -10.89 -3.11
N VAL A 92 2.69 -10.88 -1.83
CA VAL A 92 3.64 -11.08 -0.74
C VAL A 92 3.46 -12.48 -0.19
N PRO A 93 4.53 -13.28 -0.06
CA PRO A 93 4.42 -14.70 0.35
C PRO A 93 4.14 -14.91 1.83
N ASP A 94 4.39 -13.91 2.69
CA ASP A 94 4.22 -14.06 4.13
C ASP A 94 2.76 -14.01 4.52
N ALA A 95 2.36 -14.89 5.44
CA ALA A 95 1.00 -14.92 5.96
C ALA A 95 0.66 -13.59 6.67
N PRO A 96 -0.63 -13.19 6.70
CA PRO A 96 -1.05 -11.92 7.30
C PRO A 96 -0.67 -11.75 8.77
N ASP A 97 -0.45 -12.83 9.51
CA ASP A 97 -0.07 -12.77 10.92
C ASP A 97 1.44 -12.65 11.13
N ALA A 98 2.25 -12.67 10.07
CA ALA A 98 3.69 -12.49 10.17
C ALA A 98 4.03 -11.07 10.60
N ILE A 99 5.01 -10.91 11.49
CA ILE A 99 5.43 -9.59 11.97
C ILE A 99 6.25 -8.87 10.91
N THR A 100 7.14 -9.61 10.25
CA THR A 100 8.00 -9.07 9.20
C THR A 100 8.04 -10.05 8.03
N SER A 101 8.39 -9.52 6.85
CA SER A 101 8.59 -10.37 5.68
C SER A 101 9.93 -11.10 5.79
N THR A 102 9.90 -12.39 6.07
CA THR A 102 11.09 -13.20 6.30
C THR A 102 11.28 -14.32 5.28
N GLY A 103 10.27 -14.58 4.45
CA GLY A 103 10.33 -15.68 3.50
C GLY A 103 10.22 -15.23 2.06
N GLY A 104 10.43 -16.18 1.17
CA GLY A 104 10.14 -16.04 -0.25
C GLY A 104 9.09 -17.04 -0.67
N TRP A 105 8.67 -16.96 -1.93
CA TRP A 105 7.72 -17.92 -2.47
C TRP A 105 8.37 -19.31 -2.58
N ASP A 106 7.64 -20.32 -2.13
CA ASP A 106 8.08 -21.71 -2.25
C ASP A 106 7.56 -22.26 -3.59
N VAL A 107 8.42 -22.22 -4.59
CA VAL A 107 8.08 -22.65 -5.94
C VAL A 107 8.53 -24.09 -6.12
N LYS A 108 7.58 -24.98 -6.35
CA LYS A 108 7.88 -26.39 -6.58
C LYS A 108 7.57 -26.80 -8.02
#